data_e8270b9019d6648acc3c84bfecca8886
#
_entry.id   e8270b9019d6648acc3c84bfecca8886
#
_cell.length_a   1.000
_cell.length_b   1.000
_cell.length_c   1.000
_cell.angle_alpha   90.00
_cell.angle_beta   90.00
_cell.angle_gamma   90.00
#
_symmetry.space_group_name_H-M   'P 1'
#
loop_
_entity.id
_entity.type
_entity.pdbx_description
1 polymer ?
#
loop_
_entity_poly.entity_id
_entity_poly.type
_entity_poly.pdbx_seq_one_letter_code
_entity_poly.pdbx_strand_id
1 'polypeptide(L)'
;REAVLMTGSMADEPNNTYGWGIMDAHAALSYWSTSGIKNPKSFPDNYSILKTYPNPFNPSINIEVQSAREFITDITIISIDGHYIENIFRGKISNSIQTILWEPDNISSGIYFVKLINDKNQSLYKKITYLK
;
A
#
# COMPACT_ATOMS: atom_id res chain seq x y z
N ARG A 1 16.94 21.75 3.62
CA ARG A 1 17.71 22.94 4.00
C ARG A 1 17.69 24.01 2.91
N GLU A 2 17.93 23.65 1.68
CA GLU A 2 17.91 24.61 0.56
C GLU A 2 16.55 25.28 0.39
N ALA A 3 15.46 24.57 0.54
CA ALA A 3 14.11 25.13 0.46
C ALA A 3 13.87 26.23 1.51
N VAL A 4 14.37 26.08 2.71
CA VAL A 4 14.27 27.08 3.78
C VAL A 4 15.13 28.31 3.48
N LEU A 5 16.35 28.14 3.02
CA LEU A 5 17.26 29.23 2.67
C LEU A 5 16.79 30.06 1.48
N MET A 6 16.18 29.41 0.48
CA MET A 6 15.68 30.08 -0.72
C MET A 6 14.33 30.77 -0.54
N THR A 7 13.53 30.34 0.43
CA THR A 7 12.20 30.87 0.71
C THR A 7 12.14 31.81 1.92
N GLY A 8 13.23 31.96 2.65
CA GLY A 8 13.34 32.91 3.75
C GLY A 8 13.27 34.35 3.26
N SER A 9 12.60 35.25 4.01
CA SER A 9 12.40 36.64 3.64
C SER A 9 13.70 37.45 3.54
N MET A 10 14.77 36.98 4.15
CA MET A 10 16.09 37.61 4.18
C MET A 10 17.15 36.76 3.47
N ALA A 11 16.75 35.94 2.53
CA ALA A 11 17.65 35.00 1.85
C ALA A 11 18.78 35.69 1.08
N ASP A 12 18.51 36.87 0.49
CA ASP A 12 19.50 37.64 -0.27
C ASP A 12 20.41 38.50 0.63
N GLU A 13 19.90 38.93 1.76
CA GLU A 13 20.61 39.80 2.70
C GLU A 13 20.44 39.28 4.14
N PRO A 14 21.07 38.19 4.50
CA PRO A 14 20.98 37.65 5.86
C PRO A 14 21.67 38.61 6.84
N ASN A 15 21.06 38.81 7.99
CA ASN A 15 21.62 39.64 9.05
C ASN A 15 21.77 38.90 10.38
N ASN A 16 22.55 39.47 11.28
CA ASN A 16 22.82 38.82 12.57
C ASN A 16 21.62 38.82 13.55
N THR A 17 20.58 39.58 13.25
CA THR A 17 19.39 39.66 14.13
C THR A 17 18.41 38.54 13.84
N TYR A 18 18.19 38.25 12.57
CA TYR A 18 17.19 37.26 12.14
C TYR A 18 17.81 36.10 11.34
N GLY A 19 19.10 36.06 11.15
CA GLY A 19 19.79 35.11 10.31
C GLY A 19 19.32 35.22 8.86
N TRP A 20 18.75 34.19 8.32
CA TRP A 20 18.20 34.14 6.95
C TRP A 20 16.78 34.70 6.83
N GLY A 21 16.29 35.36 7.88
CA GLY A 21 14.96 35.94 7.93
C GLY A 21 13.89 35.00 8.44
N ILE A 22 12.63 35.39 8.30
CA ILE A 22 11.51 34.62 8.74
C ILE A 22 11.22 33.49 7.71
N MET A 23 11.15 32.26 8.17
CA MET A 23 10.84 31.13 7.32
C MET A 23 9.39 31.21 6.82
N ASP A 24 9.21 31.16 5.51
CA ASP A 24 7.90 31.03 4.89
C ASP A 24 7.53 29.54 4.81
N ALA A 25 6.78 29.07 5.78
CA ALA A 25 6.35 27.67 5.86
C ALA A 25 5.47 27.25 4.68
N HIS A 26 4.66 28.14 4.15
CA HIS A 26 3.80 27.87 3.00
C HIS A 26 4.62 27.68 1.71
N ALA A 27 5.59 28.54 1.45
CA ALA A 27 6.47 28.42 0.30
C ALA A 27 7.37 27.17 0.42
N ALA A 28 7.85 26.84 1.60
CA ALA A 28 8.61 25.62 1.84
C ALA A 28 7.77 24.35 1.59
N LEU A 29 6.52 24.33 2.01
CA LEU A 29 5.59 23.21 1.72
C LEU A 29 5.34 23.08 0.22
N SER A 30 5.13 24.16 -0.49
CA SER A 30 4.95 24.16 -1.95
C SER A 30 6.21 23.65 -2.67
N TYR A 31 7.39 24.02 -2.21
CA TYR A 31 8.65 23.52 -2.75
C TYR A 31 8.79 22.01 -2.58
N TRP A 32 8.50 21.49 -1.40
CA TRP A 32 8.56 20.05 -1.12
C TRP A 32 7.48 19.26 -1.86
N SER A 33 6.30 19.81 -2.06
CA SER A 33 5.22 19.15 -2.79
C SER A 33 5.50 19.04 -4.30
N THR A 34 6.28 19.97 -4.86
CA THR A 34 6.68 19.92 -6.28
C THR A 34 7.91 19.06 -6.53
N SER A 35 8.73 18.77 -5.52
CA SER A 35 9.94 17.98 -5.70
C SER A 35 9.71 16.45 -5.73
N GLY A 36 8.56 16.06 -6.28
CA GLY A 36 8.44 14.74 -6.89
C GLY A 36 8.34 13.55 -5.94
N ILE A 37 7.77 13.70 -4.75
CA ILE A 37 7.04 12.57 -4.19
C ILE A 37 5.78 12.45 -5.06
N LYS A 38 5.95 11.88 -6.23
CA LYS A 38 4.80 11.33 -6.95
C LYS A 38 4.10 10.43 -5.95
N ASN A 39 2.88 10.77 -5.59
CA ASN A 39 2.03 9.86 -4.84
C ASN A 39 2.33 8.46 -5.34
N PRO A 40 2.58 7.49 -4.49
CA PRO A 40 2.61 6.10 -4.91
C PRO A 40 1.19 5.68 -5.31
N LYS A 41 0.62 6.34 -6.31
CA LYS A 41 -0.49 5.84 -7.11
C LYS A 41 0.08 4.92 -8.17
N SER A 42 0.92 4.03 -7.76
CA SER A 42 1.22 2.89 -8.61
C SER A 42 0.77 1.63 -7.91
N PHE A 43 -0.50 1.62 -7.50
CA PHE A 43 -1.18 0.35 -7.71
C PHE A 43 -1.12 0.12 -9.22
N PRO A 44 -0.65 -1.04 -9.66
CA PRO A 44 -0.73 -1.36 -11.07
C PRO A 44 -2.18 -1.12 -11.49
N ASP A 45 -2.40 -0.28 -12.48
CA ASP A 45 -3.73 0.17 -12.94
C ASP A 45 -4.69 -0.97 -13.34
N ASN A 46 -4.27 -2.21 -13.17
CA ASN A 46 -4.91 -3.36 -13.75
C ASN A 46 -5.55 -4.33 -12.75
N TYR A 47 -5.21 -4.28 -11.46
CA TYR A 47 -5.81 -5.18 -10.47
C TYR A 47 -5.74 -4.60 -9.05
N SER A 48 -6.68 -4.97 -8.20
CA SER A 48 -6.73 -4.57 -6.80
C SER A 48 -7.39 -5.61 -5.91
N ILE A 49 -6.98 -5.68 -4.67
CA ILE A 49 -7.74 -6.34 -3.63
C ILE A 49 -8.71 -5.31 -3.07
N LEU A 50 -10.00 -5.46 -3.39
CA LEU A 50 -11.02 -4.47 -3.04
C LEU A 50 -11.37 -4.52 -1.57
N LYS A 51 -11.71 -5.70 -1.09
CA LYS A 51 -12.22 -5.91 0.26
C LYS A 51 -11.77 -7.24 0.83
N THR A 52 -11.66 -7.24 2.13
CA THR A 52 -11.50 -8.45 2.93
C THR A 52 -12.49 -8.36 4.09
N TYR A 53 -13.43 -9.29 4.16
CA TYR A 53 -14.46 -9.25 5.19
C TYR A 53 -14.94 -10.66 5.60
N PRO A 54 -15.30 -10.84 6.88
CA PRO A 54 -15.07 -9.90 7.98
C PRO A 54 -13.59 -9.72 8.26
N ASN A 55 -13.19 -8.60 8.85
CA ASN A 55 -11.81 -8.38 9.28
C ASN A 55 -11.83 -7.54 10.57
N PRO A 56 -11.52 -8.08 11.76
CA PRO A 56 -11.03 -9.45 12.00
C PRO A 56 -12.03 -10.56 11.62
N PHE A 57 -11.52 -11.76 11.32
CA PHE A 57 -12.34 -12.85 10.87
C PHE A 57 -12.22 -14.10 11.75
N ASN A 58 -13.31 -14.89 11.78
CA ASN A 58 -13.41 -16.19 12.42
C ASN A 58 -14.69 -16.90 11.93
N PRO A 59 -14.68 -18.11 11.38
CA PRO A 59 -13.49 -18.88 10.99
C PRO A 59 -12.98 -18.55 9.60
N SER A 60 -13.77 -17.83 8.78
CA SER A 60 -13.48 -17.61 7.37
C SER A 60 -13.50 -16.14 6.96
N ILE A 61 -12.84 -15.83 5.86
CA ILE A 61 -12.78 -14.50 5.28
C ILE A 61 -13.04 -14.56 3.79
N ASN A 62 -13.79 -13.58 3.28
CA ASN A 62 -13.97 -13.34 1.87
C ASN A 62 -12.96 -12.31 1.39
N ILE A 63 -12.28 -12.63 0.31
CA ILE A 63 -11.28 -11.76 -0.32
C ILE A 63 -11.81 -11.41 -1.70
N GLU A 64 -12.20 -10.14 -1.89
CA GLU A 64 -12.66 -9.65 -3.18
C GLU A 64 -11.49 -9.06 -3.96
N VAL A 65 -11.28 -9.59 -5.15
CA VAL A 65 -10.24 -9.14 -6.08
C VAL A 65 -10.91 -8.66 -7.36
N GLN A 66 -10.47 -7.53 -7.87
CA GLN A 66 -10.90 -6.98 -9.14
C GLN A 66 -9.72 -6.76 -10.06
N SER A 67 -9.93 -7.01 -11.35
CA SER A 67 -8.98 -6.66 -12.39
C SER A 67 -9.67 -5.96 -13.55
N ALA A 68 -8.98 -4.99 -14.15
CA ALA A 68 -9.42 -4.35 -15.39
C ALA A 68 -9.09 -5.16 -16.64
N ARG A 69 -8.25 -6.18 -16.52
CA ARG A 69 -7.82 -7.07 -17.60
C ARG A 69 -7.73 -8.49 -17.10
N GLU A 70 -7.81 -9.42 -18.00
CA GLU A 70 -7.50 -10.81 -17.69
C GLU A 70 -5.99 -10.99 -17.47
N PHE A 71 -5.63 -11.62 -16.37
CA PHE A 71 -4.25 -12.03 -16.10
C PHE A 71 -4.21 -13.24 -15.18
N ILE A 72 -3.09 -13.94 -15.23
CA ILE A 72 -2.84 -15.06 -14.33
C ILE A 72 -2.28 -14.50 -13.01
N THR A 73 -2.82 -14.95 -11.91
CA THR A 73 -2.38 -14.54 -10.58
C THR A 73 -2.27 -15.70 -9.62
N ASP A 74 -1.37 -15.55 -8.68
CA ASP A 74 -1.25 -16.36 -7.48
C ASP A 74 -1.64 -15.52 -6.28
N ILE A 75 -2.58 -16.02 -5.48
CA ILE A 75 -2.96 -15.41 -4.21
C ILE A 75 -2.54 -16.34 -3.07
N THR A 76 -1.67 -15.82 -2.25
CA THR A 76 -1.01 -16.56 -1.18
C THR A 76 -1.22 -15.86 0.15
N ILE A 77 -1.41 -16.63 1.20
CA ILE A 77 -1.40 -16.10 2.57
C ILE A 77 0.00 -16.26 3.15
N ILE A 78 0.48 -15.19 3.74
CA ILE A 78 1.76 -15.16 4.46
C ILE A 78 1.57 -14.63 5.87
N SER A 79 2.44 -15.06 6.79
CA SER A 79 2.48 -14.54 8.15
C SER A 79 3.10 -13.15 8.21
N ILE A 80 3.02 -12.50 9.37
CA ILE A 80 3.67 -11.20 9.61
C ILE A 80 5.19 -11.24 9.39
N ASP A 81 5.82 -12.39 9.58
CA ASP A 81 7.25 -12.61 9.36
C ASP A 81 7.61 -12.89 7.89
N GLY A 82 6.60 -12.94 7.01
CA GLY A 82 6.79 -13.25 5.60
C GLY A 82 6.82 -14.75 5.27
N HIS A 83 6.54 -15.62 6.23
CA HIS A 83 6.48 -17.06 5.99
C HIS A 83 5.22 -17.42 5.20
N TYR A 84 5.41 -18.33 4.24
CA TYR A 84 4.33 -18.92 3.47
C TYR A 84 3.39 -19.74 4.38
N ILE A 85 2.11 -19.49 4.27
CA ILE A 85 1.07 -20.25 4.96
C ILE A 85 0.36 -21.16 3.95
N GLU A 86 -0.32 -20.58 2.98
CA GLU A 86 -1.14 -21.32 2.03
C GLU A 86 -1.33 -20.52 0.73
N ASN A 87 -1.42 -21.25 -0.39
CA ASN A 87 -1.88 -20.65 -1.66
C ASN A 87 -3.40 -20.89 -1.76
N ILE A 88 -4.18 -19.82 -1.78
CA ILE A 88 -5.65 -19.89 -1.77
C ILE A 88 -6.27 -19.78 -3.15
N PHE A 89 -5.51 -19.29 -4.12
CA PHE A 89 -5.97 -19.17 -5.50
C PHE A 89 -4.77 -19.13 -6.46
N ARG A 90 -4.88 -19.92 -7.50
CA ARG A 90 -3.96 -19.86 -8.65
C ARG A 90 -4.77 -19.98 -9.93
N GLY A 91 -4.75 -18.96 -10.74
CA GLY A 91 -5.51 -19.00 -11.98
C GLY A 91 -5.70 -17.63 -12.60
N LYS A 92 -6.64 -17.59 -13.53
CA LYS A 92 -6.96 -16.40 -14.30
C LYS A 92 -8.05 -15.59 -13.61
N ILE A 93 -7.81 -14.32 -13.41
CA ILE A 93 -8.82 -13.34 -12.98
C ILE A 93 -9.29 -12.60 -14.20
N SER A 94 -10.61 -12.55 -14.39
CA SER A 94 -11.25 -11.83 -15.47
C SER A 94 -11.64 -10.40 -15.07
N ASN A 95 -12.13 -9.62 -16.03
CA ASN A 95 -12.63 -8.26 -15.84
C ASN A 95 -13.95 -8.24 -15.02
N SER A 96 -13.90 -8.83 -13.84
CA SER A 96 -15.03 -8.88 -12.90
C SER A 96 -14.50 -8.96 -11.46
N ILE A 97 -15.38 -8.69 -10.51
CA ILE A 97 -15.07 -8.92 -9.10
C ILE A 97 -15.13 -10.44 -8.85
N GLN A 98 -14.05 -10.97 -8.34
CA GLN A 98 -13.98 -12.38 -7.93
C GLN A 98 -13.81 -12.44 -6.42
N THR A 99 -14.66 -13.25 -5.79
CA THR A 99 -14.62 -13.48 -4.34
C THR A 99 -13.99 -14.84 -4.06
N ILE A 100 -12.97 -14.83 -3.23
CA ILE A 100 -12.26 -16.03 -2.80
C ILE A 100 -12.53 -16.21 -1.31
N LEU A 101 -13.07 -17.34 -0.93
CA LEU A 101 -13.27 -17.72 0.47
C LEU A 101 -12.02 -18.42 0.98
N TRP A 102 -11.51 -17.97 2.12
CA TRP A 102 -10.43 -18.63 2.82
C TRP A 102 -10.86 -18.98 4.24
N GLU A 103 -10.67 -20.24 4.59
CA GLU A 103 -10.94 -20.78 5.92
C GLU A 103 -9.68 -21.49 6.39
N PRO A 104 -8.88 -20.84 7.24
CA PRO A 104 -7.62 -21.42 7.69
C PRO A 104 -7.86 -22.59 8.64
N ASP A 105 -7.05 -23.60 8.49
CA ASP A 105 -6.99 -24.73 9.38
C ASP A 105 -5.67 -24.74 10.15
N ASN A 106 -5.73 -24.96 11.45
CA ASN A 106 -4.56 -25.11 12.33
C ASN A 106 -3.57 -23.94 12.37
N ILE A 107 -4.04 -22.70 12.19
CA ILE A 107 -3.22 -21.51 12.39
C ILE A 107 -3.57 -20.80 13.70
N SER A 108 -2.62 -20.03 14.22
CA SER A 108 -2.82 -19.23 15.43
C SER A 108 -3.53 -17.92 15.11
N SER A 109 -4.23 -17.37 16.11
CA SER A 109 -4.74 -16.00 16.02
C SER A 109 -3.58 -15.02 15.79
N GLY A 110 -3.77 -14.06 14.92
CA GLY A 110 -2.74 -13.08 14.62
C GLY A 110 -2.98 -12.32 13.32
N ILE A 111 -1.96 -11.60 12.90
CA ILE A 111 -1.96 -10.81 11.68
C ILE A 111 -1.34 -11.61 10.55
N TYR A 112 -2.02 -11.62 9.43
CA TYR A 112 -1.59 -12.26 8.19
C TYR A 112 -1.71 -11.28 7.02
N PHE A 113 -1.09 -11.61 5.91
CA PHE A 113 -1.19 -10.81 4.68
C PHE A 113 -1.67 -11.69 3.53
N VAL A 114 -2.64 -11.17 2.81
CA VAL A 114 -2.99 -11.68 1.49
C VAL A 114 -1.99 -11.08 0.50
N LYS A 115 -1.20 -11.91 -0.12
CA LYS A 115 -0.24 -11.54 -1.15
C LYS A 115 -0.76 -11.98 -2.51
N LEU A 116 -0.97 -11.02 -3.40
CA LEU A 116 -1.36 -11.27 -4.77
C LEU A 116 -0.17 -10.98 -5.68
N ILE A 117 0.19 -11.91 -6.55
CA ILE A 117 1.26 -11.77 -7.53
C ILE A 117 0.68 -11.98 -8.92
N ASN A 118 0.98 -11.09 -9.84
CA ASN A 118 0.59 -11.23 -11.24
C ASN A 118 1.70 -11.89 -12.09
N ASP A 119 1.37 -12.13 -13.36
CA ASP A 119 2.30 -12.67 -14.38
C ASP A 119 3.55 -11.83 -14.63
N LYS A 120 3.50 -10.54 -14.29
CA LYS A 120 4.63 -9.61 -14.39
C LYS A 120 5.46 -9.52 -13.11
N ASN A 121 5.22 -10.42 -12.16
CA ASN A 121 5.90 -10.46 -10.86
C ASN A 121 5.68 -9.20 -9.98
N GLN A 122 4.59 -8.47 -10.23
CA GLN A 122 4.16 -7.39 -9.36
C GLN A 122 3.34 -7.97 -8.22
N SER A 123 3.57 -7.50 -7.00
CA SER A 123 2.90 -8.00 -5.81
C SER A 123 2.09 -6.92 -5.12
N LEU A 124 0.94 -7.32 -4.60
CA LEU A 124 0.04 -6.50 -3.81
C LEU A 124 -0.21 -7.20 -2.47
N TYR A 125 -0.29 -6.43 -1.39
CA TYR A 125 -0.48 -6.96 -0.04
C TYR A 125 -1.69 -6.35 0.62
N LYS A 126 -2.47 -7.16 1.33
CA LYS A 126 -3.59 -6.73 2.16
C LYS A 126 -3.50 -7.39 3.53
N LYS A 127 -3.52 -6.55 4.58
CA LYS A 127 -3.51 -7.05 5.97
C LYS A 127 -4.87 -7.65 6.34
N ILE A 128 -4.84 -8.80 6.98
CA ILE A 128 -6.01 -9.45 7.58
C ILE A 128 -5.67 -9.88 9.00
N THR A 129 -6.68 -9.98 9.85
CA THR A 129 -6.53 -10.38 11.25
C THR A 129 -7.42 -11.58 11.54
N TYR A 130 -6.81 -12.67 11.98
CA TYR A 130 -7.51 -13.89 12.38
C TYR A 130 -7.67 -13.95 13.89
N LEU A 131 -8.88 -14.17 14.34
CA LEU A 131 -9.23 -14.39 15.76
C LEU A 131 -9.82 -15.79 15.90
N LYS A 132 -9.12 -16.60 16.66
CA LYS A 132 -9.55 -17.98 16.95
C LYS A 132 -10.50 -18.03 18.14
#